data_c205007d908953394417844558093cc9
#
_entry.id   c205007d908953394417844558093cc9
#
_cell.length_a   1.000
_cell.length_b   1.000
_cell.length_c   1.000
_cell.angle_alpha   90.00
_cell.angle_beta   90.00
_cell.angle_gamma   90.00
#
_symmetry.space_group_name_H-M   'P 1'
#
loop_
_entity.id
_entity.type
_entity.pdbx_description
1 polymer ?
#
loop_
_entity_poly.entity_id
_entity_poly.type
_entity_poly.pdbx_seq_one_letter_code
_entity_poly.pdbx_strand_id
1 'polypeptide(L)'
;MPKTIIVTGAASGIGLACASGLLADGHNVTAADIGAIPGALAAVAPKGRFLAVRTDVTSLDDCRQAVAATAKAFGALDGLIHMAAIHSSETWDQADGDHFNRILAVNVTGSFLMARAVGEYMSEHGGGAIVLTSSGSIVSSGVGGHGRGGPAYVTSKAAIVGLTRALARSLGGHGIRVNAVSPGATDTPMTAEYSEAARKNAAARALLGRIGQPEDIASVAIFLVSDAAGYMTGEIVNVNGGSSFG
;
A
#
# COMPACT_ATOMS: atom_id res chain seq x y z
N MET A 1 -9.37 -16.02 -13.88
CA MET A 1 -10.35 -16.36 -12.83
C MET A 1 -10.36 -15.25 -11.78
N PRO A 2 -11.47 -14.98 -11.10
CA PRO A 2 -11.49 -14.02 -9.98
C PRO A 2 -10.47 -14.41 -8.91
N LYS A 3 -9.69 -13.43 -8.44
CA LYS A 3 -8.77 -13.59 -7.29
C LYS A 3 -9.41 -12.99 -6.04
N THR A 4 -8.94 -13.42 -4.88
CA THR A 4 -9.32 -12.89 -3.56
C THR A 4 -8.17 -12.07 -3.01
N ILE A 5 -8.39 -10.77 -2.79
CA ILE A 5 -7.33 -9.83 -2.44
C ILE A 5 -7.72 -9.01 -1.21
N ILE A 6 -6.83 -8.96 -0.24
CA ILE A 6 -6.93 -8.00 0.86
C ILE A 6 -6.28 -6.69 0.42
N VAL A 7 -6.98 -5.58 0.63
CA VAL A 7 -6.45 -4.22 0.45
C VAL A 7 -6.48 -3.52 1.79
N THR A 8 -5.32 -3.12 2.32
CA THR A 8 -5.25 -2.30 3.53
C THR A 8 -5.17 -0.82 3.19
N GLY A 9 -5.54 0.06 4.12
CA GLY A 9 -5.67 1.50 3.82
C GLY A 9 -6.83 1.77 2.86
N ALA A 10 -7.83 0.89 2.84
CA ALA A 10 -8.90 0.91 1.85
C ALA A 10 -9.98 1.96 2.11
N ALA A 11 -9.91 2.69 3.23
CA ALA A 11 -10.88 3.75 3.53
C ALA A 11 -10.70 5.00 2.66
N SER A 12 -9.53 5.21 2.04
CA SER A 12 -9.26 6.43 1.28
C SER A 12 -8.13 6.27 0.25
N GLY A 13 -7.95 7.29 -0.58
CA GLY A 13 -6.79 7.46 -1.46
C GLY A 13 -6.50 6.25 -2.35
N ILE A 14 -5.22 5.86 -2.41
CA ILE A 14 -4.76 4.78 -3.29
C ILE A 14 -5.38 3.43 -2.91
N GLY A 15 -5.53 3.14 -1.60
CA GLY A 15 -6.14 1.89 -1.14
C GLY A 15 -7.60 1.77 -1.59
N LEU A 16 -8.36 2.85 -1.48
CA LEU A 16 -9.75 2.89 -1.98
C LEU A 16 -9.81 2.68 -3.50
N ALA A 17 -8.91 3.32 -4.26
CA ALA A 17 -8.83 3.13 -5.70
C ALA A 17 -8.46 1.68 -6.07
N CYS A 18 -7.52 1.05 -5.34
CA CYS A 18 -7.18 -0.37 -5.53
C CYS A 18 -8.41 -1.26 -5.29
N ALA A 19 -9.11 -1.07 -4.17
CA ALA A 19 -10.30 -1.85 -3.85
C ALA A 19 -11.40 -1.68 -4.90
N SER A 20 -11.64 -0.44 -5.36
CA SER A 20 -12.62 -0.13 -6.40
C SER A 20 -12.27 -0.77 -7.74
N GLY A 21 -11.00 -0.67 -8.18
CA GLY A 21 -10.54 -1.26 -9.43
C GLY A 21 -10.66 -2.79 -9.42
N LEU A 22 -10.21 -3.44 -8.35
CA LEU A 22 -10.34 -4.90 -8.19
C LEU A 22 -11.80 -5.39 -8.23
N LEU A 23 -12.71 -4.65 -7.58
CA LEU A 23 -14.14 -4.98 -7.63
C LEU A 23 -14.72 -4.80 -9.04
N ALA A 24 -14.32 -3.74 -9.75
CA ALA A 24 -14.72 -3.50 -11.13
C ALA A 24 -14.23 -4.62 -12.08
N ASP A 25 -13.03 -5.16 -11.83
CA ASP A 25 -12.46 -6.29 -12.56
C ASP A 25 -13.06 -7.65 -12.15
N GLY A 26 -14.02 -7.66 -11.21
CA GLY A 26 -14.75 -8.84 -10.77
C GLY A 26 -13.99 -9.73 -9.78
N HIS A 27 -12.99 -9.19 -9.08
CA HIS A 27 -12.28 -9.87 -8.00
C HIS A 27 -13.07 -9.86 -6.68
N ASN A 28 -12.71 -10.75 -5.75
CA ASN A 28 -13.18 -10.68 -4.37
C ASN A 28 -12.25 -9.77 -3.58
N VAL A 29 -12.81 -8.83 -2.83
CA VAL A 29 -12.02 -7.82 -2.11
C VAL A 29 -12.39 -7.78 -0.63
N THR A 30 -11.40 -7.94 0.22
CA THR A 30 -11.48 -7.54 1.63
C THR A 30 -10.85 -6.15 1.77
N ALA A 31 -11.69 -5.16 2.02
CA ALA A 31 -11.26 -3.81 2.34
C ALA A 31 -10.94 -3.72 3.84
N ALA A 32 -9.68 -3.55 4.19
CA ALA A 32 -9.18 -3.52 5.56
C ALA A 32 -8.67 -2.11 5.91
N ASP A 33 -9.15 -1.54 7.01
CA ASP A 33 -8.72 -0.22 7.49
C ASP A 33 -9.00 -0.10 8.99
N ILE A 34 -8.29 0.79 9.68
CA ILE A 34 -8.61 1.17 11.05
C ILE A 34 -9.83 2.10 11.10
N GLY A 35 -10.04 2.88 10.03
CA GLY A 35 -11.19 3.75 9.82
C GLY A 35 -12.36 3.04 9.17
N ALA A 36 -13.49 3.74 9.06
CA ALA A 36 -14.68 3.22 8.40
C ALA A 36 -14.49 3.16 6.88
N ILE A 37 -14.80 2.00 6.29
CA ILE A 37 -14.80 1.84 4.83
C ILE A 37 -16.00 2.59 4.25
N PRO A 38 -15.81 3.41 3.18
CA PRO A 38 -16.90 4.14 2.55
C PRO A 38 -18.03 3.23 2.06
N GLY A 39 -19.27 3.54 2.43
CA GLY A 39 -20.43 2.76 2.01
C GLY A 39 -20.61 2.70 0.49
N ALA A 40 -20.14 3.72 -0.23
CA ALA A 40 -20.11 3.75 -1.69
C ALA A 40 -19.37 2.55 -2.30
N LEU A 41 -18.29 2.07 -1.64
CA LEU A 41 -17.55 0.90 -2.12
C LEU A 41 -18.42 -0.37 -2.06
N ALA A 42 -19.17 -0.56 -0.99
CA ALA A 42 -20.10 -1.68 -0.86
C ALA A 42 -21.27 -1.59 -1.86
N ALA A 43 -21.70 -0.36 -2.19
CA ALA A 43 -22.81 -0.14 -3.12
C ALA A 43 -22.48 -0.50 -4.58
N VAL A 44 -21.21 -0.36 -4.98
CA VAL A 44 -20.76 -0.70 -6.35
C VAL A 44 -20.19 -2.11 -6.47
N ALA A 45 -19.95 -2.77 -5.34
CA ALA A 45 -19.41 -4.12 -5.32
C ALA A 45 -20.41 -5.15 -5.88
N PRO A 46 -19.99 -6.07 -6.75
CA PRO A 46 -20.81 -7.20 -7.13
C PRO A 46 -21.21 -8.02 -5.90
N LYS A 47 -22.45 -8.53 -5.89
CA LYS A 47 -22.99 -9.27 -4.74
C LYS A 47 -22.08 -10.42 -4.33
N GLY A 48 -21.71 -10.47 -3.05
CA GLY A 48 -20.88 -11.53 -2.47
C GLY A 48 -19.37 -11.43 -2.76
N ARG A 49 -18.90 -10.30 -3.33
CA ARG A 49 -17.48 -10.09 -3.66
C ARG A 49 -16.78 -9.06 -2.78
N PHE A 50 -17.44 -8.54 -1.79
CA PHE A 50 -16.91 -7.49 -0.93
C PHE A 50 -17.05 -7.85 0.54
N LEU A 51 -16.01 -7.60 1.31
CA LEU A 51 -15.98 -7.70 2.76
C LEU A 51 -15.26 -6.46 3.32
N ALA A 52 -15.82 -5.80 4.32
CA ALA A 52 -15.15 -4.76 5.07
C ALA A 52 -14.71 -5.30 6.44
N VAL A 53 -13.45 -5.07 6.81
CA VAL A 53 -12.88 -5.54 8.10
C VAL A 53 -12.13 -4.39 8.75
N ARG A 54 -12.49 -4.04 9.98
CA ARG A 54 -11.67 -3.13 10.78
C ARG A 54 -10.36 -3.83 11.13
N THR A 55 -9.24 -3.21 10.80
CA THR A 55 -7.91 -3.81 10.97
C THR A 55 -6.90 -2.76 11.39
N ASP A 56 -6.33 -2.89 12.57
CA ASP A 56 -5.12 -2.17 12.95
C ASP A 56 -3.90 -2.99 12.52
N VAL A 57 -3.17 -2.49 11.53
CA VAL A 57 -2.01 -3.21 10.98
C VAL A 57 -0.86 -3.33 11.98
N THR A 58 -0.86 -2.56 13.07
CA THR A 58 0.13 -2.68 14.15
C THR A 58 -0.16 -3.85 15.11
N SER A 59 -1.34 -4.48 14.99
CA SER A 59 -1.77 -5.65 15.73
C SER A 59 -1.68 -6.91 14.86
N LEU A 60 -0.81 -7.86 15.22
CA LEU A 60 -0.72 -9.13 14.50
C LEU A 60 -2.04 -9.91 14.57
N ASP A 61 -2.76 -9.81 15.69
CA ASP A 61 -4.04 -10.50 15.87
C ASP A 61 -5.11 -9.92 14.94
N ASP A 62 -5.18 -8.59 14.78
CA ASP A 62 -6.08 -7.96 13.80
C ASP A 62 -5.73 -8.38 12.38
N CYS A 63 -4.44 -8.43 12.03
CA CYS A 63 -3.98 -8.90 10.73
C CYS A 63 -4.42 -10.34 10.46
N ARG A 64 -4.24 -11.25 11.42
CA ARG A 64 -4.69 -12.64 11.31
C ARG A 64 -6.20 -12.79 11.24
N GLN A 65 -6.95 -11.96 11.99
CA GLN A 65 -8.40 -11.93 11.92
C GLN A 65 -8.88 -11.48 10.53
N ALA A 66 -8.25 -10.49 9.91
CA ALA A 66 -8.57 -10.06 8.55
C ALA A 66 -8.33 -11.18 7.54
N VAL A 67 -7.23 -11.93 7.66
CA VAL A 67 -6.92 -13.10 6.83
C VAL A 67 -7.98 -14.21 7.02
N ALA A 68 -8.30 -14.56 8.26
CA ALA A 68 -9.28 -15.58 8.58
C ALA A 68 -10.70 -15.22 8.10
N ALA A 69 -11.10 -13.94 8.27
CA ALA A 69 -12.39 -13.45 7.77
C ALA A 69 -12.45 -13.51 6.24
N THR A 70 -11.36 -13.17 5.54
CA THR A 70 -11.26 -13.26 4.09
C THR A 70 -11.39 -14.71 3.61
N ALA A 71 -10.61 -15.62 4.18
CA ALA A 71 -10.66 -17.05 3.85
C ALA A 71 -12.04 -17.65 4.11
N LYS A 72 -12.68 -17.28 5.22
CA LYS A 72 -14.06 -17.71 5.55
C LYS A 72 -15.09 -17.20 4.54
N ALA A 73 -14.96 -15.93 4.10
CA ALA A 73 -15.93 -15.30 3.21
C ALA A 73 -15.83 -15.81 1.77
N PHE A 74 -14.59 -16.05 1.28
CA PHE A 74 -14.31 -16.27 -0.14
C PHE A 74 -13.68 -17.63 -0.45
N GLY A 75 -13.26 -18.39 0.56
CA GLY A 75 -12.62 -19.70 0.40
C GLY A 75 -11.16 -19.68 -0.04
N ALA A 76 -10.59 -18.49 -0.29
CA ALA A 76 -9.21 -18.32 -0.77
C ALA A 76 -8.65 -16.96 -0.34
N LEU A 77 -7.32 -16.80 -0.45
CA LEU A 77 -6.62 -15.53 -0.38
C LEU A 77 -5.42 -15.61 -1.33
N ASP A 78 -5.46 -14.85 -2.42
CA ASP A 78 -4.48 -14.88 -3.51
C ASP A 78 -3.54 -13.68 -3.50
N GLY A 79 -3.92 -12.58 -2.83
CA GLY A 79 -3.13 -11.36 -2.86
C GLY A 79 -3.32 -10.41 -1.68
N LEU A 80 -2.29 -9.61 -1.45
CA LEU A 80 -2.30 -8.44 -0.55
C LEU A 80 -1.84 -7.21 -1.32
N ILE A 81 -2.62 -6.13 -1.26
CA ILE A 81 -2.19 -4.77 -1.60
C ILE A 81 -2.16 -3.96 -0.30
N HIS A 82 -0.96 -3.67 0.21
CA HIS A 82 -0.76 -3.00 1.48
C HIS A 82 -0.51 -1.50 1.27
N MET A 83 -1.56 -0.69 1.49
CA MET A 83 -1.52 0.77 1.35
C MET A 83 -1.65 1.51 2.69
N ALA A 84 -1.93 0.79 3.79
CA ALA A 84 -2.04 1.39 5.11
C ALA A 84 -0.72 2.05 5.52
N ALA A 85 -0.76 3.35 5.79
CA ALA A 85 0.38 4.13 6.22
C ALA A 85 -0.09 5.45 6.82
N ILE A 86 0.77 6.06 7.63
CA ILE A 86 0.61 7.44 8.10
C ILE A 86 1.73 8.31 7.56
N HIS A 87 1.41 9.57 7.32
CA HIS A 87 2.37 10.58 6.87
C HIS A 87 2.93 11.37 8.05
N SER A 88 4.13 11.89 7.89
CA SER A 88 4.70 12.92 8.77
C SER A 88 5.47 13.93 7.92
N SER A 89 5.16 15.20 8.15
CA SER A 89 5.87 16.34 7.56
C SER A 89 6.77 17.06 8.58
N GLU A 90 6.93 16.54 9.79
CA GLU A 90 7.79 17.12 10.81
C GLU A 90 9.24 17.14 10.35
N THR A 91 9.90 18.28 10.60
CA THR A 91 11.31 18.48 10.27
C THR A 91 12.21 17.76 11.29
N TRP A 92 13.51 17.72 11.03
CA TRP A 92 14.48 17.02 11.87
C TRP A 92 14.54 17.56 13.31
N ASP A 93 14.20 18.82 13.52
CA ASP A 93 14.20 19.52 14.82
C ASP A 93 12.85 19.49 15.52
N GLN A 94 11.79 19.08 14.85
CA GLN A 94 10.43 18.95 15.38
C GLN A 94 10.09 17.52 15.81
N ALA A 95 10.61 16.52 15.07
CA ALA A 95 10.30 15.13 15.35
C ALA A 95 11.11 14.63 16.56
N ASP A 96 10.41 14.12 17.58
CA ASP A 96 11.02 13.40 18.70
C ASP A 96 11.06 11.88 18.46
N GLY A 97 11.62 11.15 19.43
CA GLY A 97 11.75 9.69 19.35
C GLY A 97 10.42 8.96 19.33
N ASP A 98 9.40 9.43 20.06
CA ASP A 98 8.08 8.80 20.12
C ASP A 98 7.34 8.99 18.82
N HIS A 99 7.39 10.20 18.25
CA HIS A 99 6.85 10.47 16.93
C HIS A 99 7.52 9.58 15.86
N PHE A 100 8.85 9.53 15.88
CA PHE A 100 9.62 8.70 14.94
C PHE A 100 9.21 7.23 15.04
N ASN A 101 9.15 6.69 16.26
CA ASN A 101 8.76 5.30 16.51
C ASN A 101 7.33 5.01 16.08
N ARG A 102 6.38 5.93 16.28
CA ARG A 102 4.99 5.78 15.84
C ARG A 102 4.90 5.64 14.31
N ILE A 103 5.66 6.44 13.56
CA ILE A 103 5.70 6.35 12.09
C ILE A 103 6.26 4.98 11.65
N LEU A 104 7.35 4.52 12.28
CA LEU A 104 7.92 3.20 11.98
C LEU A 104 6.97 2.06 12.39
N ALA A 105 6.30 2.17 13.52
CA ALA A 105 5.37 1.14 13.98
C ALA A 105 4.25 0.88 12.97
N VAL A 106 3.64 1.94 12.42
CA VAL A 106 2.58 1.78 11.41
C VAL A 106 3.17 1.40 10.06
N ASN A 107 4.13 2.18 9.55
CA ASN A 107 4.56 2.06 8.15
C ASN A 107 5.48 0.86 7.90
N VAL A 108 6.27 0.43 8.88
CA VAL A 108 7.26 -0.66 8.72
C VAL A 108 6.78 -1.92 9.44
N THR A 109 6.58 -1.82 10.76
CA THR A 109 6.14 -2.98 11.55
C THR A 109 4.77 -3.46 11.08
N GLY A 110 3.82 -2.55 10.85
CA GLY A 110 2.49 -2.88 10.31
C GLY A 110 2.55 -3.57 8.95
N SER A 111 3.41 -3.07 8.03
CA SER A 111 3.64 -3.73 6.73
C SER A 111 4.18 -5.14 6.90
N PHE A 112 5.12 -5.34 7.82
CA PHE A 112 5.67 -6.66 8.13
C PHE A 112 4.62 -7.60 8.74
N LEU A 113 3.85 -7.14 9.72
CA LEU A 113 2.84 -7.97 10.41
C LEU A 113 1.73 -8.41 9.45
N MET A 114 1.25 -7.50 8.61
CA MET A 114 0.22 -7.85 7.61
C MET A 114 0.78 -8.80 6.54
N ALA A 115 1.98 -8.54 6.02
CA ALA A 115 2.64 -9.43 5.07
C ALA A 115 2.92 -10.81 5.67
N ARG A 116 3.29 -10.86 6.97
CA ARG A 116 3.48 -12.12 7.71
C ARG A 116 2.17 -12.92 7.82
N ALA A 117 1.09 -12.29 8.27
CA ALA A 117 -0.20 -12.97 8.43
C ALA A 117 -0.71 -13.56 7.10
N VAL A 118 -0.58 -12.79 6.01
CA VAL A 118 -0.94 -13.24 4.66
C VAL A 118 0.01 -14.32 4.16
N GLY A 119 1.33 -14.16 4.38
CA GLY A 119 2.35 -15.14 3.98
C GLY A 119 2.20 -16.47 4.70
N GLU A 120 1.86 -16.47 6.00
CA GLU A 120 1.53 -17.68 6.76
C GLU A 120 0.40 -18.48 6.06
N TYR A 121 -0.69 -17.82 5.69
CA TYR A 121 -1.80 -18.45 4.98
C TYR A 121 -1.41 -18.92 3.58
N MET A 122 -0.83 -18.05 2.77
CA MET A 122 -0.50 -18.35 1.36
C MET A 122 0.52 -19.48 1.22
N SER A 123 1.47 -19.61 2.17
CA SER A 123 2.49 -20.68 2.14
C SER A 123 1.87 -22.07 2.23
N GLU A 124 0.69 -22.21 2.83
CA GLU A 124 -0.05 -23.47 2.99
C GLU A 124 -1.11 -23.67 1.90
N HIS A 125 -1.40 -22.61 1.10
CA HIS A 125 -2.54 -22.60 0.16
C HIS A 125 -2.13 -22.27 -1.30
N GLY A 126 -0.90 -22.60 -1.67
CA GLY A 126 -0.48 -22.55 -3.09
C GLY A 126 0.16 -21.26 -3.55
N GLY A 127 0.56 -20.39 -2.63
CA GLY A 127 1.27 -19.16 -2.95
C GLY A 127 0.37 -17.96 -3.18
N GLY A 128 0.91 -16.91 -3.82
CA GLY A 128 0.17 -15.67 -4.07
C GLY A 128 1.06 -14.47 -4.38
N ALA A 129 0.54 -13.25 -4.18
CA ALA A 129 1.29 -12.03 -4.42
C ALA A 129 1.05 -10.95 -3.35
N ILE A 130 2.12 -10.31 -2.91
CA ILE A 130 2.11 -9.21 -1.94
C ILE A 130 2.66 -7.96 -2.61
N VAL A 131 1.93 -6.86 -2.50
CA VAL A 131 2.38 -5.54 -2.93
C VAL A 131 2.45 -4.60 -1.73
N LEU A 132 3.64 -4.11 -1.43
CA LEU A 132 3.91 -3.11 -0.40
C LEU A 132 3.98 -1.70 -1.01
N THR A 133 4.07 -0.67 -0.16
CA THR A 133 4.09 0.72 -0.61
C THR A 133 5.28 1.48 -0.04
N SER A 134 6.26 1.77 -0.91
CA SER A 134 7.37 2.69 -0.68
C SER A 134 6.94 4.14 -1.01
N SER A 135 7.83 4.99 -1.46
CA SER A 135 7.54 6.37 -1.89
C SER A 135 8.69 6.95 -2.69
N GLY A 136 8.40 7.76 -3.70
CA GLY A 136 9.40 8.58 -4.39
C GLY A 136 10.13 9.58 -3.47
N SER A 137 9.62 9.83 -2.26
CA SER A 137 10.29 10.65 -1.25
C SER A 137 11.65 10.11 -0.81
N ILE A 138 11.91 8.81 -0.97
CA ILE A 138 13.20 8.20 -0.65
C ILE A 138 14.33 8.68 -1.57
N VAL A 139 13.99 9.04 -2.81
CA VAL A 139 14.94 9.55 -3.80
C VAL A 139 15.01 11.08 -3.76
N SER A 140 13.86 11.74 -3.59
CA SER A 140 13.78 13.20 -3.55
C SER A 140 14.23 13.81 -2.22
N SER A 141 14.55 12.98 -1.22
CA SER A 141 15.05 13.38 0.11
C SER A 141 14.16 14.42 0.79
N GLY A 142 12.99 14.01 1.24
CA GLY A 142 12.07 14.90 1.94
C GLY A 142 12.70 15.51 3.19
N VAL A 143 12.63 16.81 3.31
CA VAL A 143 13.18 17.57 4.45
C VAL A 143 12.11 17.93 5.49
N GLY A 144 10.86 17.50 5.27
CA GLY A 144 9.72 17.92 6.06
C GLY A 144 9.21 19.32 5.71
N GLY A 145 8.22 19.77 6.44
CA GLY A 145 7.56 21.07 6.23
C GLY A 145 6.68 21.13 4.98
N HIS A 146 5.67 21.98 5.04
CA HIS A 146 4.75 22.24 3.90
C HIS A 146 4.14 20.97 3.29
N GLY A 147 3.81 19.96 4.12
CA GLY A 147 3.23 18.68 3.71
C GLY A 147 4.21 17.67 3.10
N ARG A 148 5.48 18.02 2.90
CA ARG A 148 6.50 17.10 2.37
C ARG A 148 6.92 16.09 3.44
N GLY A 149 7.25 14.87 3.02
CA GLY A 149 7.71 13.84 3.94
C GLY A 149 8.94 14.28 4.75
N GLY A 150 8.84 14.18 6.08
CA GLY A 150 9.95 14.41 7.01
C GLY A 150 10.82 13.18 7.21
N PRO A 151 11.88 13.29 8.05
CA PRO A 151 12.86 12.22 8.27
C PRO A 151 12.22 10.88 8.68
N ALA A 152 11.25 10.87 9.59
CA ALA A 152 10.57 9.65 10.03
C ALA A 152 9.83 8.96 8.89
N TYR A 153 9.08 9.72 8.08
CA TYR A 153 8.34 9.19 6.94
C TYR A 153 9.29 8.63 5.87
N VAL A 154 10.30 9.41 5.46
CA VAL A 154 11.27 8.99 4.44
C VAL A 154 12.01 7.73 4.89
N THR A 155 12.46 7.67 6.15
CA THR A 155 13.10 6.48 6.72
C THR A 155 12.17 5.28 6.66
N SER A 156 10.89 5.44 7.05
CA SER A 156 9.92 4.35 7.00
C SER A 156 9.71 3.81 5.58
N LYS A 157 9.65 4.70 4.58
CA LYS A 157 9.43 4.31 3.18
C LYS A 157 10.70 3.71 2.53
N ALA A 158 11.88 4.12 2.97
CA ALA A 158 13.14 3.48 2.60
C ALA A 158 13.26 2.06 3.19
N ALA A 159 12.80 1.85 4.42
CA ALA A 159 12.78 0.53 5.04
C ALA A 159 11.91 -0.49 4.26
N ILE A 160 10.83 -0.04 3.60
CA ILE A 160 9.99 -0.91 2.77
C ILE A 160 10.77 -1.52 1.60
N VAL A 161 11.77 -0.83 1.05
CA VAL A 161 12.64 -1.37 0.00
C VAL A 161 13.38 -2.62 0.49
N GLY A 162 14.01 -2.53 1.66
CA GLY A 162 14.70 -3.66 2.28
C GLY A 162 13.72 -4.79 2.66
N LEU A 163 12.57 -4.42 3.23
CA LEU A 163 11.51 -5.38 3.62
C LEU A 163 10.98 -6.15 2.40
N THR A 164 10.70 -5.47 1.29
CA THR A 164 10.23 -6.08 0.05
C THR A 164 11.19 -7.17 -0.44
N ARG A 165 12.48 -6.85 -0.50
CA ARG A 165 13.53 -7.77 -0.97
C ARG A 165 13.74 -8.94 -0.02
N ALA A 166 13.71 -8.68 1.28
CA ALA A 166 13.84 -9.72 2.31
C ALA A 166 12.68 -10.72 2.25
N LEU A 167 11.44 -10.21 2.16
CA LEU A 167 10.24 -11.05 2.05
C LEU A 167 10.18 -11.78 0.71
N ALA A 168 10.56 -11.16 -0.40
CA ALA A 168 10.63 -11.82 -1.71
C ALA A 168 11.58 -13.03 -1.67
N ARG A 169 12.74 -12.89 -1.03
CA ARG A 169 13.71 -13.97 -0.87
C ARG A 169 13.20 -15.06 0.06
N SER A 170 12.54 -14.70 1.17
CA SER A 170 12.06 -15.65 2.18
C SER A 170 10.83 -16.44 1.70
N LEU A 171 9.95 -15.81 0.93
CA LEU A 171 8.65 -16.36 0.54
C LEU A 171 8.62 -16.93 -0.87
N GLY A 172 9.65 -16.67 -1.69
CA GLY A 172 9.68 -17.14 -3.08
C GLY A 172 9.61 -18.64 -3.23
N GLY A 173 10.25 -19.42 -2.32
CA GLY A 173 10.17 -20.86 -2.30
C GLY A 173 8.78 -21.42 -2.00
N HIS A 174 7.87 -20.60 -1.48
CA HIS A 174 6.46 -20.94 -1.26
C HIS A 174 5.54 -20.46 -2.39
N GLY A 175 6.11 -20.03 -3.53
CA GLY A 175 5.30 -19.49 -4.65
C GLY A 175 4.69 -18.12 -4.39
N ILE A 176 5.22 -17.36 -3.42
CA ILE A 176 4.73 -16.02 -3.07
C ILE A 176 5.67 -14.97 -3.65
N ARG A 177 5.13 -14.09 -4.50
CA ARG A 177 5.84 -12.92 -5.04
C ARG A 177 5.63 -11.73 -4.10
N VAL A 178 6.68 -10.94 -3.90
CA VAL A 178 6.60 -9.72 -3.08
C VAL A 178 7.25 -8.57 -3.86
N ASN A 179 6.47 -7.53 -4.16
CA ASN A 179 6.93 -6.32 -4.84
C ASN A 179 6.44 -5.09 -4.07
N ALA A 180 6.90 -3.91 -4.46
CA ALA A 180 6.36 -2.66 -3.94
C ALA A 180 6.11 -1.65 -5.07
N VAL A 181 5.09 -0.81 -4.88
CA VAL A 181 4.95 0.43 -5.65
C VAL A 181 5.64 1.58 -4.92
N SER A 182 6.20 2.52 -5.68
CA SER A 182 6.83 3.75 -5.17
C SER A 182 6.12 4.96 -5.80
N PRO A 183 5.02 5.44 -5.19
CA PRO A 183 4.26 6.56 -5.71
C PRO A 183 5.04 7.88 -5.68
N GLY A 184 4.84 8.71 -6.71
CA GLY A 184 5.15 10.13 -6.66
C GLY A 184 4.08 10.91 -5.87
N ALA A 185 4.09 12.23 -6.00
CA ALA A 185 3.01 13.06 -5.46
C ALA A 185 1.68 12.65 -6.09
N THR A 186 0.74 12.23 -5.26
CA THR A 186 -0.56 11.69 -5.67
C THR A 186 -1.68 12.44 -4.96
N ASP A 187 -2.75 12.77 -5.64
CA ASP A 187 -3.88 13.53 -5.10
C ASP A 187 -4.74 12.65 -4.20
N THR A 188 -4.50 12.72 -2.90
CA THR A 188 -5.12 11.90 -1.86
C THR A 188 -5.38 12.76 -0.61
N PRO A 189 -6.17 12.29 0.35
CA PRO A 189 -6.28 12.97 1.65
C PRO A 189 -4.92 13.22 2.33
N MET A 190 -3.94 12.36 2.13
CA MET A 190 -2.58 12.52 2.69
C MET A 190 -1.86 13.76 2.14
N THR A 191 -2.18 14.21 0.94
CA THR A 191 -1.61 15.39 0.28
C THR A 191 -2.57 16.58 0.27
N ALA A 192 -3.71 16.49 0.97
CA ALA A 192 -4.71 17.57 1.01
C ALA A 192 -4.14 18.86 1.60
N GLU A 193 -3.18 18.77 2.52
CA GLU A 193 -2.51 19.91 3.15
C GLU A 193 -1.45 20.58 2.26
N TYR A 194 -1.18 20.07 1.07
CA TYR A 194 -0.26 20.71 0.15
C TYR A 194 -0.81 22.09 -0.26
N SER A 195 -0.02 23.15 -0.06
CA SER A 195 -0.35 24.46 -0.61
C SER A 195 -0.42 24.40 -2.14
N GLU A 196 -1.10 25.36 -2.76
CA GLU A 196 -1.15 25.48 -4.22
C GLU A 196 0.27 25.52 -4.83
N ALA A 197 1.18 26.26 -4.20
CA ALA A 197 2.59 26.32 -4.63
C ALA A 197 3.27 24.94 -4.52
N ALA A 198 3.01 24.16 -3.46
CA ALA A 198 3.55 22.82 -3.31
C ALA A 198 2.98 21.87 -4.37
N ARG A 199 1.68 21.94 -4.68
CA ARG A 199 1.04 21.17 -5.75
C ARG A 199 1.64 21.51 -7.12
N LYS A 200 1.79 22.81 -7.43
CA LYS A 200 2.41 23.27 -8.68
C LYS A 200 3.85 22.79 -8.82
N ASN A 201 4.64 22.87 -7.75
CA ASN A 201 6.01 22.38 -7.73
C ASN A 201 6.10 20.85 -7.90
N ALA A 202 5.17 20.10 -7.28
CA ALA A 202 5.11 18.65 -7.44
C ALA A 202 4.77 18.27 -8.90
N ALA A 203 3.80 18.93 -9.50
CA ALA A 203 3.45 18.74 -10.90
C ALA A 203 4.61 19.09 -11.86
N ALA A 204 5.33 20.19 -11.59
CA ALA A 204 6.47 20.63 -12.42
C ALA A 204 7.68 19.68 -12.34
N ARG A 205 7.82 18.91 -11.24
CA ARG A 205 8.88 17.89 -11.12
C ARG A 205 8.57 16.61 -11.88
N ALA A 206 7.30 16.30 -12.07
CA ALA A 206 6.89 15.16 -12.87
C ALA A 206 7.03 15.47 -14.36
N LEU A 207 7.75 14.66 -15.12
CA LEU A 207 7.90 14.86 -16.57
C LEU A 207 6.56 14.82 -17.30
N LEU A 208 5.55 14.13 -16.74
CA LEU A 208 4.19 14.10 -17.26
C LEU A 208 3.38 15.37 -16.89
N GLY A 209 3.98 16.35 -16.21
CA GLY A 209 3.41 17.69 -15.96
C GLY A 209 2.21 17.74 -15.02
N ARG A 210 1.95 16.66 -14.26
CA ARG A 210 0.80 16.60 -13.33
C ARG A 210 1.11 15.83 -12.05
N ILE A 211 0.33 16.08 -11.02
CA ILE A 211 0.24 15.18 -9.86
C ILE A 211 -0.49 13.90 -10.28
N GLY A 212 -0.06 12.75 -9.78
CA GLY A 212 -0.72 11.47 -10.01
C GLY A 212 -2.12 11.43 -9.38
N GLN A 213 -3.02 10.64 -9.96
CA GLN A 213 -4.30 10.29 -9.36
C GLN A 213 -4.17 8.94 -8.65
N PRO A 214 -5.00 8.63 -7.64
CA PRO A 214 -4.99 7.33 -6.96
C PRO A 214 -5.02 6.14 -7.94
N GLU A 215 -5.77 6.27 -9.03
CA GLU A 215 -5.93 5.26 -10.08
C GLU A 215 -4.63 4.99 -10.85
N ASP A 216 -3.76 5.99 -11.01
CA ASP A 216 -2.44 5.81 -11.63
C ASP A 216 -1.60 4.76 -10.86
N ILE A 217 -1.66 4.80 -9.53
CA ILE A 217 -0.92 3.89 -8.68
C ILE A 217 -1.66 2.55 -8.53
N ALA A 218 -2.98 2.61 -8.39
CA ALA A 218 -3.82 1.43 -8.22
C ALA A 218 -3.69 0.46 -9.41
N SER A 219 -3.66 0.96 -10.64
CA SER A 219 -3.49 0.14 -11.84
C SER A 219 -2.21 -0.70 -11.81
N VAL A 220 -1.11 -0.12 -11.34
CA VAL A 220 0.18 -0.83 -11.20
C VAL A 220 0.15 -1.82 -10.05
N ALA A 221 -0.45 -1.47 -8.90
CA ALA A 221 -0.59 -2.39 -7.78
C ALA A 221 -1.46 -3.61 -8.15
N ILE A 222 -2.54 -3.40 -8.89
CA ILE A 222 -3.42 -4.46 -9.42
C ILE A 222 -2.66 -5.34 -10.41
N PHE A 223 -1.89 -4.75 -11.33
CA PHE A 223 -1.00 -5.51 -12.22
C PHE A 223 -0.03 -6.40 -11.43
N LEU A 224 0.61 -5.87 -10.38
CA LEU A 224 1.61 -6.61 -9.60
C LEU A 224 1.03 -7.80 -8.82
N VAL A 225 -0.26 -7.78 -8.42
CA VAL A 225 -0.92 -8.95 -7.81
C VAL A 225 -1.49 -9.91 -8.84
N SER A 226 -1.55 -9.53 -10.12
CA SER A 226 -2.06 -10.37 -11.20
C SER A 226 -1.05 -11.41 -11.68
N ASP A 227 -1.52 -12.37 -12.47
CA ASP A 227 -0.67 -13.38 -13.11
C ASP A 227 0.23 -12.79 -14.20
N ALA A 228 -0.13 -11.62 -14.75
CA ALA A 228 0.70 -10.90 -15.73
C ALA A 228 2.07 -10.48 -15.15
N ALA A 229 2.17 -10.30 -13.82
CA ALA A 229 3.43 -10.05 -13.12
C ALA A 229 4.10 -11.34 -12.58
N GLY A 230 3.79 -12.51 -13.14
CA GLY A 230 4.18 -13.84 -12.64
C GLY A 230 5.68 -14.08 -12.48
N TYR A 231 6.54 -13.30 -13.18
CA TYR A 231 8.00 -13.41 -13.06
C TYR A 231 8.64 -12.18 -12.39
N MET A 232 7.84 -11.37 -11.67
CA MET A 232 8.32 -10.19 -10.95
C MET A 232 8.25 -10.44 -9.43
N THR A 233 9.41 -10.35 -8.76
CA THR A 233 9.50 -10.39 -7.29
C THR A 233 10.73 -9.62 -6.81
N GLY A 234 10.64 -8.94 -5.69
CA GLY A 234 11.70 -8.11 -5.11
C GLY A 234 11.82 -6.71 -5.74
N GLU A 235 10.92 -6.34 -6.64
CA GLU A 235 10.98 -5.09 -7.39
C GLU A 235 10.27 -3.93 -6.68
N ILE A 236 10.83 -2.73 -6.87
CA ILE A 236 10.25 -1.47 -6.43
C ILE A 236 9.86 -0.68 -7.68
N VAL A 237 8.59 -0.67 -8.01
CA VAL A 237 8.09 -0.07 -9.24
C VAL A 237 7.75 1.40 -9.01
N ASN A 238 8.49 2.30 -9.64
CA ASN A 238 8.22 3.73 -9.58
C ASN A 238 6.96 4.08 -10.39
N VAL A 239 6.00 4.74 -9.72
CA VAL A 239 4.76 5.25 -10.32
C VAL A 239 4.65 6.74 -9.97
N ASN A 240 5.48 7.55 -10.61
CA ASN A 240 5.77 8.91 -10.16
C ASN A 240 5.79 9.97 -11.29
N GLY A 241 5.29 9.63 -12.48
CA GLY A 241 5.27 10.53 -13.63
C GLY A 241 6.65 10.97 -14.12
N GLY A 242 7.71 10.22 -13.78
CA GLY A 242 9.10 10.56 -14.12
C GLY A 242 9.73 11.61 -13.20
N SER A 243 9.18 11.84 -12.01
CA SER A 243 9.75 12.82 -11.05
C SER A 243 11.10 12.38 -10.46
N SER A 244 11.42 11.09 -10.54
CA SER A 244 12.72 10.50 -10.18
C SER A 244 12.93 9.16 -10.87
N PHE A 245 14.19 8.76 -11.00
CA PHE A 245 14.63 7.50 -11.58
C PHE A 245 15.52 6.74 -10.59
N GLY A 246 15.57 5.42 -10.70
CA GLY A 246 16.43 4.54 -9.88
C GLY A 246 15.72 3.72 -8.86
#